data_1f72db9135b1ce23c1ec7bab790d6b6d
#
_entry.id   1f72db9135b1ce23c1ec7bab790d6b6d
#
_cell.length_a   1.000
_cell.length_b   1.000
_cell.length_c   1.000
_cell.angle_alpha   90.00
_cell.angle_beta   90.00
_cell.angle_gamma   90.00
#
_symmetry.space_group_name_H-M   'P 1'
#
loop_
_entity.id
_entity.type
_entity.pdbx_description
1 polymer ?
#
loop_
_entity_poly.entity_id
_entity_poly.type
_entity_poly.pdbx_seq_one_letter_code
_entity_poly.pdbx_strand_id
1 'polypeptide(L)'
;MIRLILSLALLTSLIKAEDRWIDARSTESHTFKARQTRTLDSYTGLDAVTPEKLTRYGGLAAKNRPGTGFFRVEKMGDRWWMIDPDGGRFIFTGVCSVRDSSDPEEGVKVALDFLRSASFNGVGGFSDNDTIRAAEKPLPYTVTLNLMSSFGRALGLTHTKAGHTGYEDDCIPVFEAAFEAHCLELCRERLALLKEDPWLVGVFSDNELPMPEDLLDRMLKRPGASKTAAEAFLAGRGEITDELREVFIEHVFDTYFRITTGAIRKALPNHLSLGSRFHGRALRTRGAWKAAGRWCDAISVNYYGYWSPQEEHLKNWQAWSGKPFLVTEFYVKGVDSGLPNTTGAGWLVKTQSDRGSFYQNFTLALLESKTCIGWHWFKYMDNDPSDQMAEASNKDSNKGIVNLDGEAYVPLLDAMRELNTRVYPLIEHFDGASRE
;
A
#
# COMPACT_ATOMS: atom_id res chain seq x y z
N MET A 1 34.31 -29.39 55.62
CA MET A 1 34.60 -29.24 54.17
C MET A 1 33.36 -28.72 53.48
N ILE A 2 33.28 -27.39 53.33
CA ILE A 2 32.15 -26.71 52.69
C ILE A 2 32.55 -26.46 51.25
N ARG A 3 31.81 -27.05 50.28
CA ARG A 3 32.00 -26.81 48.86
C ARG A 3 31.22 -25.55 48.47
N LEU A 4 31.95 -24.50 48.13
CA LEU A 4 31.44 -23.30 47.50
C LEU A 4 31.15 -23.62 46.02
N ILE A 5 29.88 -23.57 45.61
CA ILE A 5 29.48 -23.62 44.20
C ILE A 5 29.46 -22.19 43.69
N LEU A 6 30.43 -21.78 42.88
CA LEU A 6 30.39 -20.51 42.12
C LEU A 6 29.45 -20.74 40.93
N SER A 7 28.30 -20.11 40.99
CA SER A 7 27.43 -19.93 39.79
C SER A 7 27.99 -18.80 38.93
N LEU A 8 28.57 -19.15 37.81
CA LEU A 8 28.99 -18.21 36.77
C LEU A 8 27.74 -17.81 35.97
N ALA A 9 27.15 -16.66 36.30
CA ALA A 9 26.12 -16.08 35.48
C ALA A 9 26.76 -15.50 34.21
N LEU A 10 26.57 -16.16 33.06
CA LEU A 10 26.87 -15.57 31.76
C LEU A 10 25.92 -14.40 31.55
N LEU A 11 26.39 -13.18 31.76
CA LEU A 11 25.81 -11.99 31.18
C LEU A 11 26.09 -12.02 29.68
N THR A 12 25.17 -12.53 28.88
CA THR A 12 25.13 -12.22 27.46
C THR A 12 24.71 -10.76 27.33
N SER A 13 25.68 -9.86 27.19
CA SER A 13 25.43 -8.50 26.76
C SER A 13 24.82 -8.59 25.37
N LEU A 14 23.52 -8.33 25.25
CA LEU A 14 22.89 -7.98 23.98
C LEU A 14 23.62 -6.72 23.47
N ILE A 15 24.56 -6.91 22.57
CA ILE A 15 25.11 -5.82 21.77
C ILE A 15 23.93 -5.32 20.94
N LYS A 16 23.30 -4.24 21.39
CA LYS A 16 22.39 -3.47 20.52
C LYS A 16 23.24 -3.01 19.35
N ALA A 17 22.95 -3.50 18.14
CA ALA A 17 23.58 -2.97 16.95
C ALA A 17 23.34 -1.46 16.92
N GLU A 18 24.40 -0.69 16.66
CA GLU A 18 24.29 0.77 16.58
C GLU A 18 23.34 1.13 15.43
N ASP A 19 22.40 2.04 15.70
CA ASP A 19 21.49 2.57 14.67
C ASP A 19 22.31 3.18 13.52
N ARG A 20 21.97 2.79 12.31
CA ARG A 20 22.55 3.38 11.11
C ARG A 20 21.97 4.77 10.87
N TRP A 21 22.78 5.71 10.44
CA TRP A 21 22.37 7.08 10.10
C TRP A 21 22.52 7.31 8.60
N ILE A 22 21.42 7.65 7.95
CA ILE A 22 21.37 7.92 6.50
C ILE A 22 21.07 9.39 6.27
N ASP A 23 21.90 10.04 5.44
CA ASP A 23 21.65 11.41 4.99
C ASP A 23 20.49 11.43 3.99
N ALA A 24 19.40 12.09 4.37
CA ALA A 24 18.20 12.20 3.54
C ALA A 24 17.62 13.61 3.59
N ARG A 25 16.90 13.99 2.52
CA ARG A 25 16.11 15.22 2.45
C ARG A 25 14.74 14.94 1.88
N SER A 26 13.70 15.64 2.37
CA SER A 26 12.32 15.39 1.96
C SER A 26 11.98 16.00 0.60
N THR A 27 12.67 17.06 0.20
CA THR A 27 12.54 17.73 -1.11
C THR A 27 13.91 18.13 -1.63
N GLU A 28 14.01 18.41 -2.93
CA GLU A 28 15.24 18.88 -3.55
C GLU A 28 15.79 20.19 -2.92
N SER A 29 14.89 21.08 -2.53
CA SER A 29 15.26 22.39 -1.91
C SER A 29 15.77 22.28 -0.47
N HIS A 30 15.58 21.15 0.20
CA HIS A 30 16.02 20.96 1.58
C HIS A 30 17.48 20.46 1.64
N THR A 31 18.16 20.76 2.73
CA THR A 31 19.48 20.19 3.03
C THR A 31 19.36 18.74 3.48
N PHE A 32 20.37 17.93 3.17
CA PHE A 32 20.48 16.58 3.72
C PHE A 32 20.65 16.64 5.24
N LYS A 33 19.93 15.78 5.94
CA LYS A 33 20.02 15.61 7.40
C LYS A 33 20.10 14.12 7.71
N ALA A 34 20.93 13.77 8.68
CA ALA A 34 21.04 12.41 9.17
C ALA A 34 19.69 11.91 9.74
N ARG A 35 19.27 10.73 9.33
CA ARG A 35 18.06 10.06 9.76
C ARG A 35 18.42 8.71 10.37
N GLN A 36 17.97 8.50 11.58
CA GLN A 36 18.09 7.19 12.24
C GLN A 36 17.35 6.14 11.40
N THR A 37 18.01 5.04 11.13
CA THR A 37 17.57 4.06 10.16
C THR A 37 17.84 2.66 10.69
N ARG A 38 16.79 1.89 10.91
CA ARG A 38 16.90 0.48 11.29
C ARG A 38 17.14 -0.37 10.04
N THR A 39 18.07 -1.32 10.16
CA THR A 39 18.32 -2.32 9.10
C THR A 39 18.36 -3.71 9.71
N LEU A 40 18.44 -4.73 8.86
CA LEU A 40 18.55 -6.11 9.32
C LEU A 40 19.81 -6.38 10.15
N ASP A 41 20.83 -5.54 10.07
CA ASP A 41 22.03 -5.63 10.92
C ASP A 41 21.70 -5.62 12.43
N SER A 42 20.52 -5.03 12.79
CA SER A 42 20.02 -5.00 14.17
C SER A 42 19.38 -6.31 14.62
N TYR A 43 19.23 -7.30 13.74
CA TYR A 43 18.52 -8.56 13.99
C TYR A 43 19.40 -9.75 13.63
N THR A 44 20.02 -10.34 14.63
CA THR A 44 20.91 -11.49 14.44
C THR A 44 20.16 -12.83 14.56
N GLY A 45 20.65 -13.84 13.86
CA GLY A 45 20.15 -15.22 13.95
C GLY A 45 18.76 -15.44 13.35
N LEU A 46 18.34 -14.58 12.40
CA LEU A 46 17.12 -14.77 11.61
C LEU A 46 17.49 -15.40 10.26
N ASP A 47 17.26 -16.69 10.12
CA ASP A 47 17.51 -17.39 8.86
C ASP A 47 16.42 -17.08 7.83
N ALA A 48 16.79 -17.02 6.55
CA ALA A 48 15.85 -16.89 5.45
C ALA A 48 14.91 -18.10 5.39
N VAL A 49 13.64 -17.86 5.04
CA VAL A 49 12.67 -18.94 4.79
C VAL A 49 13.00 -19.60 3.45
N THR A 50 13.08 -20.93 3.48
CA THR A 50 13.32 -21.69 2.25
C THR A 50 12.03 -21.86 1.43
N PRO A 51 12.12 -21.94 0.09
CA PRO A 51 10.95 -22.04 -0.80
C PRO A 51 9.98 -23.18 -0.47
N GLU A 52 10.50 -24.31 0.04
CA GLU A 52 9.71 -25.50 0.36
C GLU A 52 8.73 -25.27 1.53
N LYS A 53 8.96 -24.23 2.33
CA LYS A 53 8.07 -23.80 3.41
C LYS A 53 6.97 -22.85 2.95
N LEU A 54 7.01 -22.43 1.70
CA LEU A 54 6.06 -21.47 1.14
C LEU A 54 5.02 -22.18 0.26
N THR A 55 3.83 -21.61 0.17
CA THR A 55 2.83 -21.95 -0.82
C THR A 55 3.25 -21.43 -2.21
N ARG A 56 2.57 -21.84 -3.25
CA ARG A 56 2.79 -21.29 -4.61
C ARG A 56 2.56 -19.78 -4.73
N TYR A 57 1.84 -19.18 -3.77
CA TYR A 57 1.61 -17.73 -3.68
C TYR A 57 2.69 -17.00 -2.87
N GLY A 58 3.57 -17.72 -2.19
CA GLY A 58 4.62 -17.15 -1.33
C GLY A 58 4.20 -16.95 0.13
N GLY A 59 3.04 -17.47 0.53
CA GLY A 59 2.62 -17.50 1.94
C GLY A 59 3.33 -18.62 2.72
N LEU A 60 3.53 -18.43 4.03
CA LEU A 60 4.07 -19.48 4.90
C LEU A 60 3.04 -20.61 5.05
N ALA A 61 3.36 -21.78 4.52
CA ALA A 61 2.46 -22.93 4.52
C ALA A 61 2.08 -23.38 5.94
N ALA A 62 0.82 -23.68 6.15
CA ALA A 62 0.29 -24.15 7.43
C ALA A 62 -0.35 -25.53 7.26
N LYS A 63 0.15 -26.54 7.99
CA LYS A 63 -0.31 -27.93 7.87
C LYS A 63 -1.81 -28.14 8.13
N ASN A 64 -2.42 -27.31 8.96
CA ASN A 64 -3.80 -27.50 9.47
C ASN A 64 -4.78 -26.39 9.06
N ARG A 65 -4.45 -25.56 8.04
CA ARG A 65 -5.35 -24.54 7.55
C ARG A 65 -5.75 -24.87 6.13
N PRO A 66 -7.06 -25.14 5.89
CA PRO A 66 -7.54 -25.41 4.53
C PRO A 66 -7.49 -24.15 3.68
N GLY A 67 -7.12 -24.29 2.42
CA GLY A 67 -7.31 -23.26 1.41
C GLY A 67 -8.78 -23.05 1.10
N THR A 68 -9.13 -21.84 0.66
CA THR A 68 -10.48 -21.49 0.20
C THR A 68 -10.52 -21.21 -1.31
N GLY A 69 -9.37 -21.19 -1.95
CA GLY A 69 -9.23 -20.79 -3.35
C GLY A 69 -9.11 -19.27 -3.54
N PHE A 70 -9.26 -18.47 -2.47
CA PHE A 70 -9.22 -17.00 -2.53
C PHE A 70 -8.43 -16.41 -1.39
N PHE A 71 -7.89 -15.20 -1.60
CA PHE A 71 -7.25 -14.42 -0.55
C PHE A 71 -8.30 -13.90 0.44
N ARG A 72 -7.96 -13.91 1.72
CA ARG A 72 -8.79 -13.37 2.80
C ARG A 72 -7.94 -12.77 3.90
N VAL A 73 -8.54 -12.01 4.81
CA VAL A 73 -7.85 -11.45 5.98
C VAL A 73 -8.35 -12.12 7.26
N GLU A 74 -7.44 -12.45 8.16
CA GLU A 74 -7.75 -13.04 9.46
C GLU A 74 -6.91 -12.39 10.57
N LYS A 75 -7.50 -12.17 11.73
CA LYS A 75 -6.75 -11.78 12.92
C LYS A 75 -6.41 -13.01 13.77
N MET A 76 -5.12 -13.22 14.01
CA MET A 76 -4.61 -14.32 14.83
C MET A 76 -3.80 -13.75 16.00
N GLY A 77 -4.31 -13.92 17.23
CA GLY A 77 -3.79 -13.19 18.37
C GLY A 77 -3.90 -11.69 18.16
N ASP A 78 -2.79 -10.98 18.31
CA ASP A 78 -2.72 -9.53 18.12
C ASP A 78 -2.39 -9.11 16.69
N ARG A 79 -2.01 -10.07 15.81
CA ARG A 79 -1.58 -9.79 14.45
C ARG A 79 -2.68 -10.05 13.43
N TRP A 80 -2.80 -9.13 12.45
CA TRP A 80 -3.53 -9.36 11.23
C TRP A 80 -2.68 -10.06 10.17
N TRP A 81 -3.32 -10.96 9.45
CA TRP A 81 -2.72 -11.70 8.34
C TRP A 81 -3.59 -11.62 7.11
N MET A 82 -2.98 -11.59 5.95
CA MET A 82 -3.62 -12.11 4.76
C MET A 82 -3.40 -13.62 4.73
N ILE A 83 -4.40 -14.35 4.27
CA ILE A 83 -4.32 -15.81 4.06
C ILE A 83 -4.46 -16.03 2.57
N ASP A 84 -3.54 -16.74 1.99
CA ASP A 84 -3.54 -17.04 0.58
C ASP A 84 -4.56 -18.15 0.20
N PRO A 85 -4.83 -18.38 -1.08
CA PRO A 85 -5.81 -19.38 -1.55
C PRO A 85 -5.53 -20.81 -1.08
N ASP A 86 -4.27 -21.18 -0.83
CA ASP A 86 -3.86 -22.51 -0.35
C ASP A 86 -3.90 -22.59 1.19
N GLY A 87 -4.22 -21.51 1.90
CA GLY A 87 -4.31 -21.44 3.36
C GLY A 87 -3.03 -20.97 4.06
N GLY A 88 -2.00 -20.57 3.33
CA GLY A 88 -0.75 -20.03 3.88
C GLY A 88 -0.92 -18.65 4.52
N ARG A 89 -0.17 -18.36 5.59
CA ARG A 89 -0.07 -17.01 6.14
C ARG A 89 0.75 -16.15 5.17
N PHE A 90 0.17 -15.07 4.70
CA PHE A 90 0.72 -14.28 3.61
C PHE A 90 0.92 -12.83 4.02
N ILE A 91 2.07 -12.27 3.71
CA ILE A 91 2.37 -10.84 3.75
C ILE A 91 2.64 -10.42 2.32
N PHE A 92 1.80 -9.53 1.79
CA PHE A 92 1.81 -9.16 0.37
C PHE A 92 2.93 -8.18 0.07
N THR A 93 4.10 -8.67 -0.34
CA THR A 93 5.24 -7.85 -0.76
C THR A 93 5.25 -7.71 -2.28
N GLY A 94 5.17 -6.48 -2.78
CA GLY A 94 5.03 -6.27 -4.22
C GLY A 94 5.70 -5.02 -4.75
N VAL A 95 5.61 -4.87 -6.07
CA VAL A 95 6.09 -3.70 -6.82
C VAL A 95 4.99 -3.22 -7.76
N CYS A 96 4.76 -1.91 -7.80
CA CYS A 96 3.75 -1.27 -8.66
C CYS A 96 4.26 -1.07 -10.09
N SER A 97 3.33 -0.88 -11.02
CA SER A 97 3.58 -0.49 -12.42
C SER A 97 4.47 -1.48 -13.18
N VAL A 98 4.25 -2.77 -12.97
CA VAL A 98 4.89 -3.84 -13.74
C VAL A 98 4.20 -3.92 -15.10
N ARG A 99 4.84 -3.35 -16.10
CA ARG A 99 4.34 -3.29 -17.49
C ARG A 99 5.49 -3.00 -18.45
N ASP A 100 5.37 -3.48 -19.67
CA ASP A 100 6.22 -3.11 -20.79
C ASP A 100 5.31 -2.70 -21.94
N SER A 101 5.55 -1.53 -22.53
CA SER A 101 4.76 -1.02 -23.67
C SER A 101 5.31 -1.46 -25.03
N SER A 102 6.55 -1.93 -25.07
CA SER A 102 7.23 -2.35 -26.30
C SER A 102 6.98 -3.82 -26.63
N ASP A 103 7.05 -4.68 -25.62
CA ASP A 103 6.74 -6.11 -25.69
C ASP A 103 6.05 -6.55 -24.38
N PRO A 104 4.72 -6.41 -24.29
CA PRO A 104 4.02 -6.68 -23.04
C PRO A 104 4.19 -8.12 -22.53
N GLU A 105 4.18 -9.12 -23.44
CA GLU A 105 4.26 -10.53 -23.02
C GLU A 105 5.64 -10.89 -22.47
N GLU A 106 6.71 -10.64 -23.24
CA GLU A 106 8.06 -10.98 -22.80
C GLU A 106 8.55 -10.05 -21.68
N GLY A 107 8.28 -8.73 -21.77
CA GLY A 107 8.68 -7.76 -20.75
C GLY A 107 8.03 -8.04 -19.39
N VAL A 108 6.74 -8.36 -19.34
CA VAL A 108 6.07 -8.73 -18.10
C VAL A 108 6.58 -10.06 -17.57
N LYS A 109 6.80 -11.06 -18.41
CA LYS A 109 7.38 -12.35 -18.00
C LYS A 109 8.77 -12.17 -17.36
N VAL A 110 9.66 -11.42 -18.01
CA VAL A 110 10.98 -11.07 -17.46
C VAL A 110 10.84 -10.35 -16.12
N ALA A 111 9.93 -9.40 -16.01
CA ALA A 111 9.69 -8.68 -14.77
C ALA A 111 9.18 -9.60 -13.63
N LEU A 112 8.26 -10.54 -13.93
CA LEU A 112 7.76 -11.48 -12.93
C LEU A 112 8.86 -12.41 -12.42
N ASP A 113 9.73 -12.93 -13.29
CA ASP A 113 10.86 -13.78 -12.91
C ASP A 113 11.90 -12.97 -12.10
N PHE A 114 12.14 -11.73 -12.49
CA PHE A 114 12.99 -10.80 -11.77
C PHE A 114 12.46 -10.51 -10.35
N LEU A 115 11.17 -10.22 -10.21
CA LEU A 115 10.55 -10.00 -8.90
C LEU A 115 10.66 -11.24 -7.99
N ARG A 116 10.44 -12.44 -8.53
CA ARG A 116 10.66 -13.68 -7.77
C ARG A 116 12.09 -13.83 -7.31
N SER A 117 13.07 -13.49 -8.17
CA SER A 117 14.50 -13.58 -7.81
C SER A 117 14.87 -12.63 -6.66
N ALA A 118 14.15 -11.52 -6.52
CA ALA A 118 14.24 -10.57 -5.41
C ALA A 118 13.28 -10.90 -4.25
N SER A 119 12.65 -12.09 -4.28
CA SER A 119 11.73 -12.59 -3.26
C SER A 119 10.50 -11.71 -3.00
N PHE A 120 10.04 -11.00 -4.03
CA PHE A 120 8.70 -10.44 -4.03
C PHE A 120 7.69 -11.54 -4.38
N ASN A 121 6.55 -11.49 -3.71
CA ASN A 121 5.46 -12.47 -3.91
C ASN A 121 4.22 -11.85 -4.54
N GLY A 122 4.33 -10.64 -5.13
CA GLY A 122 3.19 -10.01 -5.74
C GLY A 122 3.49 -8.78 -6.58
N VAL A 123 2.43 -8.30 -7.21
CA VAL A 123 2.43 -7.13 -8.10
C VAL A 123 1.37 -6.14 -7.63
N GLY A 124 1.78 -4.88 -7.46
CA GLY A 124 0.93 -3.79 -7.00
C GLY A 124 0.13 -3.12 -8.12
N GLY A 125 -0.54 -2.03 -7.76
CA GLY A 125 -1.38 -1.23 -8.67
C GLY A 125 -0.67 -0.72 -9.92
N PHE A 126 -1.45 -0.36 -10.94
CA PHE A 126 -1.00 0.19 -12.23
C PHE A 126 -0.15 -0.75 -13.09
N SER A 127 -0.22 -2.04 -12.84
CA SER A 127 0.46 -3.08 -13.61
C SER A 127 -0.42 -3.60 -14.76
N ASP A 128 0.21 -4.28 -15.71
CA ASP A 128 -0.51 -4.95 -16.80
C ASP A 128 -1.10 -6.28 -16.31
N ASN A 129 -2.28 -6.19 -15.72
CA ASN A 129 -2.93 -7.31 -15.06
C ASN A 129 -3.36 -8.42 -16.04
N ASP A 130 -3.68 -8.09 -17.28
CA ASP A 130 -4.11 -9.10 -18.26
C ASP A 130 -2.93 -9.97 -18.67
N THR A 131 -1.77 -9.38 -18.94
CA THR A 131 -0.54 -10.12 -19.25
C THR A 131 -0.02 -10.90 -18.03
N ILE A 132 -0.08 -10.30 -16.82
CA ILE A 132 0.31 -10.97 -15.56
C ILE A 132 -0.55 -12.22 -15.34
N ARG A 133 -1.86 -12.12 -15.51
CA ARG A 133 -2.81 -13.23 -15.34
C ARG A 133 -2.60 -14.34 -16.35
N ALA A 134 -2.24 -13.99 -17.61
CA ALA A 134 -2.00 -14.93 -18.69
C ALA A 134 -0.64 -15.63 -18.60
N ALA A 135 0.29 -15.15 -17.76
CA ALA A 135 1.62 -15.73 -17.64
C ALA A 135 1.55 -17.19 -17.12
N GLU A 136 2.49 -18.03 -17.57
CA GLU A 136 2.61 -19.43 -17.11
C GLU A 136 2.76 -19.54 -15.58
N LYS A 137 3.47 -18.56 -15.01
CA LYS A 137 3.69 -18.46 -13.56
C LYS A 137 3.28 -17.05 -13.12
N PRO A 138 2.00 -16.79 -12.87
CA PRO A 138 1.55 -15.49 -12.41
C PRO A 138 2.01 -15.22 -10.97
N LEU A 139 2.08 -13.94 -10.57
CA LEU A 139 2.18 -13.51 -9.18
C LEU A 139 0.83 -12.96 -8.71
N PRO A 140 0.50 -13.07 -7.40
CA PRO A 140 -0.62 -12.35 -6.80
C PRO A 140 -0.65 -10.89 -7.23
N TYR A 141 -1.82 -10.37 -7.61
CA TYR A 141 -1.96 -9.03 -8.14
C TYR A 141 -3.23 -8.31 -7.67
N THR A 142 -3.33 -7.01 -7.92
CA THR A 142 -4.47 -6.18 -7.57
C THR A 142 -4.99 -5.41 -8.78
N VAL A 143 -6.28 -5.09 -8.79
CA VAL A 143 -6.94 -4.29 -9.83
C VAL A 143 -7.36 -2.94 -9.28
N THR A 144 -7.17 -1.85 -10.03
CA THR A 144 -7.70 -0.52 -9.72
C THR A 144 -8.82 -0.16 -10.69
N LEU A 145 -10.03 0.10 -10.20
CA LEU A 145 -11.21 0.34 -11.04
C LEU A 145 -11.40 1.79 -11.44
N ASN A 146 -11.01 2.74 -10.58
CA ASN A 146 -11.25 4.16 -10.79
C ASN A 146 -12.75 4.52 -10.91
N LEU A 147 -13.59 3.98 -10.02
CA LEU A 147 -15.05 4.10 -10.06
C LEU A 147 -15.50 5.56 -9.98
N MET A 148 -15.01 6.31 -8.98
CA MET A 148 -15.36 7.71 -8.78
C MET A 148 -14.76 8.61 -9.87
N SER A 149 -13.50 8.36 -10.27
CA SER A 149 -12.86 9.19 -11.28
C SER A 149 -13.46 9.01 -12.67
N SER A 150 -13.87 7.78 -13.03
CA SER A 150 -14.59 7.53 -14.28
C SER A 150 -15.99 8.15 -14.28
N PHE A 151 -16.71 8.04 -13.16
CA PHE A 151 -18.03 8.68 -13.00
C PHE A 151 -17.95 10.21 -13.07
N GLY A 152 -17.03 10.81 -12.31
CA GLY A 152 -16.83 12.25 -12.33
C GLY A 152 -16.44 12.76 -13.71
N ARG A 153 -15.63 12.00 -14.46
CA ARG A 153 -15.27 12.33 -15.85
C ARG A 153 -16.48 12.28 -16.78
N ALA A 154 -17.33 11.27 -16.63
CA ALA A 154 -18.57 11.15 -17.43
C ALA A 154 -19.52 12.33 -17.19
N LEU A 155 -19.49 12.95 -16.02
CA LEU A 155 -20.27 14.14 -15.68
C LEU A 155 -19.57 15.47 -16.02
N GLY A 156 -18.32 15.44 -16.50
CA GLY A 156 -17.52 16.66 -16.71
C GLY A 156 -17.08 17.37 -15.42
N LEU A 157 -17.06 16.65 -14.28
CA LEU A 157 -16.77 17.19 -12.94
C LEU A 157 -15.33 16.91 -12.48
N THR A 158 -14.47 16.44 -13.38
CA THR A 158 -13.06 16.18 -13.09
C THR A 158 -12.15 17.02 -13.98
N HIS A 159 -10.93 17.25 -13.49
CA HIS A 159 -9.86 17.88 -14.27
C HIS A 159 -8.55 17.15 -13.96
N THR A 160 -7.54 17.36 -14.83
CA THR A 160 -6.20 16.85 -14.56
C THR A 160 -5.53 17.73 -13.51
N LYS A 161 -5.18 17.14 -12.38
CA LYS A 161 -4.36 17.74 -11.32
C LYS A 161 -3.04 17.00 -11.26
N ALA A 162 -1.93 17.67 -10.96
CA ALA A 162 -0.60 17.05 -10.96
C ALA A 162 -0.59 15.69 -10.25
N GLY A 163 -0.41 14.62 -11.03
CA GLY A 163 -0.36 13.23 -10.56
C GLY A 163 -1.71 12.56 -10.25
N HIS A 164 -2.84 13.30 -10.31
CA HIS A 164 -4.14 12.76 -9.89
C HIS A 164 -5.30 13.28 -10.73
N THR A 165 -6.45 12.58 -10.62
CA THR A 165 -7.73 13.15 -11.02
C THR A 165 -8.15 14.18 -9.98
N GLY A 166 -8.24 15.44 -10.37
CA GLY A 166 -8.85 16.50 -9.57
C GLY A 166 -10.37 16.50 -9.71
N TYR A 167 -11.05 16.95 -8.66
CA TYR A 167 -12.50 17.15 -8.65
C TYR A 167 -12.80 18.62 -8.43
N GLU A 168 -13.90 19.11 -8.97
CA GLU A 168 -14.32 20.48 -8.77
C GLU A 168 -14.51 20.77 -7.28
N ASP A 169 -13.86 21.81 -6.76
CA ASP A 169 -13.80 22.16 -5.34
C ASP A 169 -13.28 21.03 -4.41
N ASP A 170 -12.53 20.07 -4.95
CA ASP A 170 -12.13 18.82 -4.26
C ASP A 170 -13.33 18.01 -3.70
N CYS A 171 -14.53 18.16 -4.31
CA CYS A 171 -15.75 17.45 -3.92
C CYS A 171 -16.03 16.27 -4.87
N ILE A 172 -15.98 15.06 -4.36
CA ILE A 172 -16.39 13.88 -5.12
C ILE A 172 -17.92 13.86 -5.30
N PRO A 173 -18.46 13.53 -6.52
CA PRO A 173 -19.89 13.56 -6.80
C PRO A 173 -20.62 12.29 -6.28
N VAL A 174 -20.40 11.90 -5.03
CA VAL A 174 -20.87 10.65 -4.44
C VAL A 174 -22.39 10.58 -4.23
N PHE A 175 -23.06 11.73 -4.12
CA PHE A 175 -24.50 11.84 -3.88
C PHE A 175 -25.33 11.91 -5.16
N GLU A 176 -24.69 11.86 -6.33
CA GLU A 176 -25.40 11.81 -7.60
C GLU A 176 -26.14 10.47 -7.74
N ALA A 177 -27.43 10.53 -8.07
CA ALA A 177 -28.30 9.36 -8.12
C ALA A 177 -27.80 8.24 -9.06
N ALA A 178 -27.07 8.60 -10.13
CA ALA A 178 -26.51 7.65 -11.09
C ALA A 178 -25.24 6.94 -10.62
N PHE A 179 -24.60 7.34 -9.49
CA PHE A 179 -23.30 6.83 -9.09
C PHE A 179 -23.33 5.30 -8.80
N GLU A 180 -24.36 4.84 -8.09
CA GLU A 180 -24.48 3.40 -7.78
C GLU A 180 -24.65 2.55 -9.05
N ALA A 181 -25.49 3.01 -9.99
CA ALA A 181 -25.69 2.31 -11.26
C ALA A 181 -24.40 2.28 -12.09
N HIS A 182 -23.64 3.37 -12.14
CA HIS A 182 -22.34 3.42 -12.80
C HIS A 182 -21.35 2.42 -12.17
N CYS A 183 -21.25 2.37 -10.84
CA CYS A 183 -20.37 1.41 -10.16
C CYS A 183 -20.73 -0.04 -10.47
N LEU A 184 -22.02 -0.38 -10.44
CA LEU A 184 -22.50 -1.73 -10.76
C LEU A 184 -22.16 -2.15 -12.19
N GLU A 185 -22.37 -1.24 -13.15
CA GLU A 185 -22.08 -1.51 -14.56
C GLU A 185 -20.58 -1.68 -14.80
N LEU A 186 -19.75 -0.75 -14.31
CA LEU A 186 -18.31 -0.81 -14.50
C LEU A 186 -17.69 -2.05 -13.83
N CYS A 187 -18.16 -2.42 -12.61
CA CYS A 187 -17.73 -3.65 -11.97
C CYS A 187 -18.12 -4.88 -12.77
N ARG A 188 -19.36 -4.93 -13.28
CA ARG A 188 -19.84 -6.04 -14.12
C ARG A 188 -18.97 -6.23 -15.38
N GLU A 189 -18.59 -5.12 -16.03
CA GLU A 189 -17.78 -5.17 -17.25
C GLU A 189 -16.31 -5.54 -16.98
N ARG A 190 -15.70 -4.85 -16.02
CA ARG A 190 -14.24 -4.95 -15.78
C ARG A 190 -13.85 -6.20 -14.99
N LEU A 191 -14.75 -6.77 -14.18
CA LEU A 191 -14.44 -7.86 -13.27
C LEU A 191 -15.01 -9.21 -13.70
N ALA A 192 -15.76 -9.27 -14.82
CA ALA A 192 -16.44 -10.49 -15.26
C ALA A 192 -15.52 -11.72 -15.39
N LEU A 193 -14.32 -11.52 -15.92
CA LEU A 193 -13.33 -12.58 -16.16
C LEU A 193 -12.48 -12.93 -14.93
N LEU A 194 -12.63 -12.19 -13.82
CA LEU A 194 -11.79 -12.30 -12.63
C LEU A 194 -12.45 -13.04 -11.48
N LYS A 195 -13.73 -13.43 -11.64
CA LYS A 195 -14.56 -13.98 -10.57
C LYS A 195 -13.97 -15.22 -9.89
N GLU A 196 -13.34 -16.08 -10.66
CA GLU A 196 -12.74 -17.32 -10.16
C GLU A 196 -11.21 -17.30 -10.22
N ASP A 197 -10.58 -16.11 -10.33
CA ASP A 197 -9.13 -16.00 -10.44
C ASP A 197 -8.47 -16.07 -9.06
N PRO A 198 -7.76 -17.17 -8.72
CA PRO A 198 -7.15 -17.33 -7.42
C PRO A 198 -5.88 -16.46 -7.22
N TRP A 199 -5.37 -15.81 -8.28
CA TRP A 199 -4.21 -14.91 -8.20
C TRP A 199 -4.62 -13.47 -7.92
N LEU A 200 -5.88 -13.10 -8.12
CA LEU A 200 -6.40 -11.80 -7.75
C LEU A 200 -6.51 -11.68 -6.24
N VAL A 201 -5.71 -10.83 -5.63
CA VAL A 201 -5.77 -10.53 -4.19
C VAL A 201 -7.02 -9.72 -3.86
N GLY A 202 -7.28 -8.69 -4.64
CA GLY A 202 -8.41 -7.81 -4.41
C GLY A 202 -8.43 -6.59 -5.30
N VAL A 203 -9.38 -5.71 -5.03
CA VAL A 203 -9.73 -4.58 -5.89
C VAL A 203 -9.65 -3.26 -5.11
N PHE A 204 -8.96 -2.27 -5.70
CA PHE A 204 -9.04 -0.88 -5.27
C PHE A 204 -10.19 -0.19 -6.02
N SER A 205 -11.06 0.50 -5.30
CA SER A 205 -12.17 1.26 -5.89
C SER A 205 -11.71 2.49 -6.67
N ASP A 206 -10.72 3.22 -6.11
CA ASP A 206 -10.14 4.43 -6.69
C ASP A 206 -8.70 4.64 -6.19
N ASN A 207 -8.12 5.81 -6.53
CA ASN A 207 -6.81 6.24 -6.06
C ASN A 207 -6.88 7.67 -5.54
N GLU A 208 -6.44 7.89 -4.28
CA GLU A 208 -6.14 9.20 -3.69
C GLU A 208 -7.26 10.24 -3.81
N LEU A 209 -8.48 9.84 -3.43
CA LEU A 209 -9.62 10.76 -3.42
C LEU A 209 -9.39 11.93 -2.46
N PRO A 210 -9.77 13.17 -2.84
CA PRO A 210 -9.60 14.34 -2.00
C PRO A 210 -10.47 14.29 -0.74
N MET A 211 -9.90 14.75 0.39
CA MET A 211 -10.59 14.83 1.69
C MET A 211 -10.27 16.18 2.38
N PRO A 212 -10.75 17.31 1.86
CA PRO A 212 -10.50 18.60 2.51
C PRO A 212 -11.23 18.71 3.84
N GLU A 213 -10.66 19.47 4.80
CA GLU A 213 -11.24 19.68 6.14
C GLU A 213 -12.62 20.34 6.06
N ASP A 214 -12.72 21.28 5.15
CA ASP A 214 -13.89 22.08 4.89
C ASP A 214 -14.83 21.46 3.84
N LEU A 215 -14.82 20.12 3.70
CA LEU A 215 -15.64 19.41 2.71
C LEU A 215 -17.14 19.75 2.85
N LEU A 216 -17.65 19.86 4.09
CA LEU A 216 -19.03 20.29 4.36
C LEU A 216 -19.30 21.68 3.81
N ASP A 217 -18.41 22.63 4.11
CA ASP A 217 -18.55 24.03 3.67
C ASP A 217 -18.47 24.16 2.15
N ARG A 218 -17.65 23.37 1.50
CA ARG A 218 -17.55 23.31 0.03
C ARG A 218 -18.80 22.72 -0.59
N MET A 219 -19.30 21.59 -0.08
CA MET A 219 -20.51 20.95 -0.61
C MET A 219 -21.76 21.82 -0.42
N LEU A 220 -21.87 22.61 0.66
CA LEU A 220 -22.95 23.57 0.87
C LEU A 220 -22.98 24.69 -0.20
N LYS A 221 -21.82 25.04 -0.76
CA LYS A 221 -21.70 26.05 -1.82
C LYS A 221 -21.93 25.49 -3.22
N ARG A 222 -21.85 24.17 -3.38
CA ARG A 222 -21.90 23.50 -4.67
C ARG A 222 -23.34 23.12 -5.05
N PRO A 223 -23.97 23.72 -6.09
CA PRO A 223 -25.33 23.40 -6.50
C PRO A 223 -25.51 21.91 -6.83
N GLY A 224 -26.72 21.38 -6.66
CA GLY A 224 -27.07 20.00 -7.01
C GLY A 224 -27.05 19.04 -5.83
N ALA A 225 -26.79 17.77 -6.10
CA ALA A 225 -26.91 16.67 -5.14
C ALA A 225 -25.99 16.85 -3.92
N SER A 226 -24.78 17.38 -4.09
CA SER A 226 -23.83 17.64 -3.00
C SER A 226 -24.39 18.63 -1.99
N LYS A 227 -24.96 19.78 -2.44
CA LYS A 227 -25.59 20.77 -1.55
C LYS A 227 -26.79 20.18 -0.83
N THR A 228 -27.68 19.52 -1.57
CA THR A 228 -28.87 18.89 -1.00
C THR A 228 -28.51 17.88 0.10
N ALA A 229 -27.47 17.07 -0.11
CA ALA A 229 -27.00 16.11 0.88
C ALA A 229 -26.38 16.81 2.10
N ALA A 230 -25.59 17.87 1.92
CA ALA A 230 -25.00 18.63 3.00
C ALA A 230 -26.08 19.34 3.85
N GLU A 231 -27.09 19.95 3.22
CA GLU A 231 -28.23 20.57 3.91
C GLU A 231 -29.07 19.53 4.68
N ALA A 232 -29.34 18.38 4.07
CA ALA A 232 -30.04 17.28 4.72
C ALA A 232 -29.25 16.74 5.93
N PHE A 233 -27.92 16.62 5.79
CA PHE A 233 -27.06 16.24 6.91
C PHE A 233 -27.12 17.25 8.06
N LEU A 234 -27.19 18.54 7.80
CA LEU A 234 -27.25 19.58 8.81
C LEU A 234 -28.63 19.72 9.46
N ALA A 235 -29.69 19.19 8.87
CA ALA A 235 -31.04 19.32 9.39
C ALA A 235 -31.14 18.79 10.83
N GLY A 236 -31.54 19.69 11.76
CA GLY A 236 -31.64 19.37 13.20
C GLY A 236 -30.31 19.30 13.96
N ARG A 237 -29.18 19.61 13.32
CA ARG A 237 -27.87 19.75 13.96
C ARG A 237 -27.57 21.23 14.20
N GLY A 238 -26.81 21.55 15.26
CA GLY A 238 -26.48 22.92 15.65
C GLY A 238 -25.45 23.59 14.73
N GLU A 239 -24.63 24.43 15.30
CA GLU A 239 -23.55 25.14 14.59
C GLU A 239 -22.54 24.18 13.98
N ILE A 240 -21.93 24.60 12.86
CA ILE A 240 -20.89 23.84 12.16
C ILE A 240 -19.59 23.97 12.95
N THR A 241 -19.23 22.88 13.65
CA THR A 241 -17.96 22.73 14.37
C THR A 241 -16.99 21.84 13.58
N ASP A 242 -15.71 21.80 13.98
CA ASP A 242 -14.72 20.93 13.34
C ASP A 242 -15.08 19.43 13.54
N GLU A 243 -15.66 19.06 14.69
CA GLU A 243 -16.16 17.71 14.90
C GLU A 243 -17.33 17.39 13.94
N LEU A 244 -18.22 18.33 13.70
CA LEU A 244 -19.32 18.13 12.74
C LEU A 244 -18.81 18.01 11.30
N ARG A 245 -17.76 18.75 10.92
CA ARG A 245 -17.08 18.59 9.63
C ARG A 245 -16.47 17.17 9.49
N GLU A 246 -15.82 16.69 10.54
CA GLU A 246 -15.23 15.33 10.55
C GLU A 246 -16.31 14.24 10.43
N VAL A 247 -17.45 14.40 11.14
CA VAL A 247 -18.62 13.50 11.02
C VAL A 247 -19.24 13.57 9.60
N PHE A 248 -19.21 14.73 8.96
CA PHE A 248 -19.69 14.85 7.58
C PHE A 248 -18.75 14.12 6.59
N ILE A 249 -17.44 14.23 6.78
CA ILE A 249 -16.48 13.46 5.98
C ILE A 249 -16.76 11.96 6.15
N GLU A 250 -17.01 11.49 7.38
CA GLU A 250 -17.42 10.12 7.64
C GLU A 250 -18.69 9.74 6.85
N HIS A 251 -19.70 10.59 6.82
CA HIS A 251 -20.94 10.38 6.06
C HIS A 251 -20.71 10.29 4.55
N VAL A 252 -19.88 11.18 3.99
CA VAL A 252 -19.52 11.16 2.56
C VAL A 252 -18.82 9.85 2.19
N PHE A 253 -17.80 9.47 2.96
CA PHE A 253 -17.03 8.27 2.68
C PHE A 253 -17.74 6.97 3.06
N ASP A 254 -18.68 7.00 4.01
CA ASP A 254 -19.57 5.87 4.26
C ASP A 254 -20.48 5.59 3.06
N THR A 255 -21.05 6.63 2.48
CA THR A 255 -21.84 6.52 1.25
C THR A 255 -20.99 5.98 0.10
N TYR A 256 -19.78 6.53 -0.08
CA TYR A 256 -18.85 6.09 -1.10
C TYR A 256 -18.47 4.61 -0.96
N PHE A 257 -17.99 4.17 0.21
CA PHE A 257 -17.54 2.80 0.39
C PHE A 257 -18.71 1.80 0.39
N ARG A 258 -19.88 2.18 0.89
CA ARG A 258 -21.07 1.35 0.79
C ARG A 258 -21.42 1.02 -0.67
N ILE A 259 -21.42 2.04 -1.53
CA ILE A 259 -21.74 1.88 -2.95
C ILE A 259 -20.64 1.10 -3.67
N THR A 260 -19.40 1.54 -3.56
CA THR A 260 -18.30 0.94 -4.33
C THR A 260 -17.99 -0.49 -3.88
N THR A 261 -17.90 -0.74 -2.57
CA THR A 261 -17.71 -2.11 -2.05
C THR A 261 -18.90 -3.01 -2.33
N GLY A 262 -20.13 -2.45 -2.27
CA GLY A 262 -21.34 -3.18 -2.65
C GLY A 262 -21.30 -3.65 -4.11
N ALA A 263 -20.87 -2.78 -5.03
CA ALA A 263 -20.71 -3.11 -6.44
C ALA A 263 -19.60 -4.15 -6.68
N ILE A 264 -18.44 -3.99 -6.04
CA ILE A 264 -17.31 -4.93 -6.12
C ILE A 264 -17.75 -6.31 -5.61
N ARG A 265 -18.34 -6.42 -4.43
CA ARG A 265 -18.79 -7.71 -3.85
C ARG A 265 -19.85 -8.40 -4.68
N LYS A 266 -20.68 -7.64 -5.38
CA LYS A 266 -21.70 -8.23 -6.29
C LYS A 266 -21.03 -8.88 -7.51
N ALA A 267 -19.96 -8.31 -8.02
CA ALA A 267 -19.19 -8.88 -9.14
C ALA A 267 -18.22 -9.98 -8.67
N LEU A 268 -17.53 -9.75 -7.55
CA LEU A 268 -16.45 -10.58 -6.99
C LEU A 268 -16.75 -10.93 -5.52
N PRO A 269 -17.64 -11.89 -5.22
CA PRO A 269 -18.07 -12.17 -3.85
C PRO A 269 -16.97 -12.73 -2.94
N ASN A 270 -15.93 -13.32 -3.51
CA ASN A 270 -14.85 -14.00 -2.77
C ASN A 270 -13.54 -13.22 -2.71
N HIS A 271 -13.42 -12.09 -3.41
CA HIS A 271 -12.18 -11.30 -3.45
C HIS A 271 -12.24 -10.10 -2.51
N LEU A 272 -11.08 -9.62 -2.07
CA LEU A 272 -10.99 -8.52 -1.12
C LEU A 272 -11.35 -7.17 -1.77
N SER A 273 -12.13 -6.36 -1.05
CA SER A 273 -12.30 -4.94 -1.32
C SER A 273 -11.26 -4.16 -0.50
N LEU A 274 -10.35 -3.47 -1.17
CA LEU A 274 -9.16 -2.85 -0.59
C LEU A 274 -9.26 -1.33 -0.43
N GLY A 275 -10.43 -0.74 -0.73
CA GLY A 275 -10.67 0.70 -0.60
C GLY A 275 -10.03 1.56 -1.70
N SER A 276 -9.75 2.83 -1.39
CA SER A 276 -9.40 3.87 -2.37
C SER A 276 -7.98 4.41 -2.25
N ARG A 277 -7.05 3.66 -1.70
CA ARG A 277 -5.62 4.01 -1.58
C ARG A 277 -5.42 5.39 -0.97
N PHE A 278 -5.65 5.50 0.34
CA PHE A 278 -5.58 6.75 1.10
C PHE A 278 -4.21 7.43 1.00
N HIS A 279 -4.20 8.74 0.78
CA HIS A 279 -3.00 9.56 0.65
C HIS A 279 -3.14 10.91 1.35
N GLY A 280 -2.03 11.52 1.68
CA GLY A 280 -1.96 12.89 2.17
C GLY A 280 -2.79 13.09 3.44
N ARG A 281 -3.80 13.99 3.36
CA ARG A 281 -4.68 14.28 4.49
C ARG A 281 -5.49 13.06 4.95
N ALA A 282 -5.91 12.19 4.03
CA ALA A 282 -6.68 10.99 4.35
C ALA A 282 -6.02 10.12 5.44
N LEU A 283 -4.68 10.14 5.55
CA LEU A 283 -3.93 9.42 6.58
C LEU A 283 -4.29 9.85 8.01
N ARG A 284 -4.87 11.04 8.19
CA ARG A 284 -5.23 11.64 9.49
C ARG A 284 -6.72 11.95 9.63
N THR A 285 -7.54 11.57 8.66
CA THR A 285 -8.98 11.84 8.63
C THR A 285 -9.74 10.67 9.26
N ARG A 286 -10.03 10.77 10.57
CA ARG A 286 -10.67 9.72 11.37
C ARG A 286 -11.98 9.21 10.76
N GLY A 287 -12.83 10.10 10.26
CA GLY A 287 -14.13 9.76 9.67
C GLY A 287 -13.98 8.86 8.46
N ALA A 288 -13.00 9.11 7.57
CA ALA A 288 -12.75 8.29 6.41
C ALA A 288 -12.28 6.86 6.78
N TRP A 289 -11.42 6.74 7.80
CA TRP A 289 -10.98 5.43 8.31
C TRP A 289 -12.11 4.64 8.94
N LYS A 290 -12.99 5.27 9.72
CA LYS A 290 -14.19 4.63 10.27
C LYS A 290 -15.12 4.13 9.16
N ALA A 291 -15.36 4.97 8.16
CA ALA A 291 -16.18 4.61 7.01
C ALA A 291 -15.60 3.42 6.24
N ALA A 292 -14.30 3.46 5.90
CA ALA A 292 -13.62 2.35 5.25
C ALA A 292 -13.66 1.06 6.08
N GLY A 293 -13.47 1.18 7.41
CA GLY A 293 -13.53 0.05 8.33
C GLY A 293 -14.86 -0.70 8.36
N ARG A 294 -15.98 -0.01 8.09
CA ARG A 294 -17.30 -0.66 7.99
C ARG A 294 -17.48 -1.50 6.73
N TRP A 295 -16.87 -1.09 5.63
CA TRP A 295 -17.19 -1.66 4.32
C TRP A 295 -16.05 -2.47 3.70
N CYS A 296 -14.79 -2.01 3.82
CA CYS A 296 -13.64 -2.66 3.21
C CYS A 296 -13.14 -3.84 4.03
N ASP A 297 -12.48 -4.80 3.39
CA ASP A 297 -11.85 -5.94 4.04
C ASP A 297 -10.47 -5.56 4.61
N ALA A 298 -9.73 -4.73 3.90
CA ALA A 298 -8.51 -4.07 4.34
C ALA A 298 -8.47 -2.65 3.76
N ILE A 299 -7.65 -1.76 4.35
CA ILE A 299 -7.55 -0.37 3.93
C ILE A 299 -6.19 -0.13 3.30
N SER A 300 -6.17 0.40 2.08
CA SER A 300 -4.96 0.68 1.34
C SER A 300 -4.46 2.11 1.54
N VAL A 301 -3.15 2.28 1.59
CA VAL A 301 -2.47 3.55 1.91
C VAL A 301 -1.29 3.79 0.97
N ASN A 302 -1.24 4.97 0.33
CA ASN A 302 -0.06 5.50 -0.33
C ASN A 302 0.69 6.36 0.68
N TYR A 303 1.80 5.81 1.25
CA TYR A 303 2.39 6.35 2.46
C TYR A 303 3.65 7.17 2.18
N TYR A 304 3.47 8.42 1.82
CA TYR A 304 4.54 9.36 1.51
C TYR A 304 4.76 10.41 2.60
N GLY A 305 5.88 11.13 2.52
CA GLY A 305 6.21 12.26 3.39
C GLY A 305 6.92 11.88 4.69
N TYR A 306 7.16 10.60 4.96
CA TYR A 306 7.78 10.13 6.20
C TYR A 306 9.01 9.27 5.92
N TRP A 307 10.06 9.43 6.75
CA TRP A 307 11.25 8.57 6.70
C TRP A 307 10.99 7.18 7.30
N SER A 308 10.16 7.15 8.32
CA SER A 308 9.68 5.91 8.96
C SER A 308 8.17 6.00 9.16
N PRO A 309 7.44 4.88 9.11
CA PRO A 309 6.03 4.86 9.51
C PRO A 309 5.86 5.47 10.90
N GLN A 310 4.88 6.37 11.05
CA GLN A 310 4.62 7.04 12.32
C GLN A 310 3.79 6.13 13.23
N GLU A 311 4.28 5.86 14.42
CA GLU A 311 3.60 5.00 15.40
C GLU A 311 2.17 5.48 15.71
N GLU A 312 1.98 6.79 15.80
CA GLU A 312 0.67 7.40 16.00
C GLU A 312 -0.30 7.07 14.85
N HIS A 313 0.15 7.16 13.59
CA HIS A 313 -0.68 6.78 12.44
C HIS A 313 -1.09 5.32 12.52
N LEU A 314 -0.13 4.42 12.75
CA LEU A 314 -0.38 2.98 12.77
C LEU A 314 -1.39 2.59 13.87
N LYS A 315 -1.27 3.20 15.06
CA LYS A 315 -2.21 3.01 16.17
C LYS A 315 -3.60 3.57 15.85
N ASN A 316 -3.65 4.80 15.31
CA ASN A 316 -4.90 5.47 14.99
C ASN A 316 -5.68 4.73 13.89
N TRP A 317 -5.01 4.29 12.83
CA TRP A 317 -5.65 3.55 11.75
C TRP A 317 -6.35 2.28 12.25
N GLN A 318 -5.67 1.51 13.10
CA GLN A 318 -6.26 0.34 13.73
C GLN A 318 -7.42 0.70 14.66
N ALA A 319 -7.27 1.72 15.50
CA ALA A 319 -8.30 2.13 16.45
C ALA A 319 -9.56 2.68 15.76
N TRP A 320 -9.39 3.41 14.64
CA TRP A 320 -10.51 4.01 13.93
C TRP A 320 -11.26 3.01 13.05
N SER A 321 -10.55 2.12 12.38
CA SER A 321 -11.14 1.22 11.39
C SER A 321 -11.45 -0.19 11.91
N GLY A 322 -10.69 -0.68 12.89
CA GLY A 322 -10.74 -2.08 13.31
C GLY A 322 -10.29 -3.08 12.24
N LYS A 323 -9.61 -2.62 11.18
CA LYS A 323 -9.19 -3.42 10.02
C LYS A 323 -7.67 -3.41 9.84
N PRO A 324 -7.11 -4.41 9.15
CA PRO A 324 -5.73 -4.35 8.70
C PRO A 324 -5.56 -3.31 7.59
N PHE A 325 -4.31 -2.89 7.37
CA PHE A 325 -3.98 -2.01 6.26
C PHE A 325 -2.86 -2.59 5.38
N LEU A 326 -2.82 -2.13 4.13
CA LEU A 326 -1.82 -2.44 3.12
C LEU A 326 -1.18 -1.13 2.64
N VAL A 327 0.15 -1.00 2.72
CA VAL A 327 0.85 0.15 2.13
C VAL A 327 1.03 -0.12 0.64
N THR A 328 0.34 0.63 -0.20
CA THR A 328 0.25 0.39 -1.64
C THR A 328 1.19 1.24 -2.48
N GLU A 329 1.82 2.25 -1.86
CA GLU A 329 2.91 3.02 -2.45
C GLU A 329 3.81 3.60 -1.38
N PHE A 330 5.11 3.46 -1.57
CA PHE A 330 6.20 4.18 -0.89
C PHE A 330 7.49 4.01 -1.67
N TYR A 331 8.37 4.99 -1.64
CA TYR A 331 9.71 4.93 -2.22
C TYR A 331 10.59 6.08 -1.74
N VAL A 332 11.88 6.00 -2.01
CA VAL A 332 12.84 7.11 -1.98
C VAL A 332 13.66 7.13 -3.27
N LYS A 333 14.23 8.29 -3.59
CA LYS A 333 15.03 8.56 -4.79
C LYS A 333 16.52 8.57 -4.45
N GLY A 334 17.38 8.05 -5.33
CA GLY A 334 18.83 8.10 -5.20
C GLY A 334 19.45 9.16 -6.11
N VAL A 335 20.36 9.98 -5.56
CA VAL A 335 21.10 10.99 -6.34
C VAL A 335 22.00 10.32 -7.39
N ASP A 336 22.57 9.18 -7.04
CA ASP A 336 23.46 8.38 -7.88
C ASP A 336 22.81 7.70 -9.09
N SER A 337 21.50 7.83 -9.24
CA SER A 337 20.79 7.36 -10.45
C SER A 337 21.12 8.17 -11.71
N GLY A 338 21.62 9.38 -11.56
CA GLY A 338 21.84 10.32 -12.66
C GLY A 338 20.58 11.05 -13.13
N LEU A 339 19.40 10.70 -12.61
CA LEU A 339 18.14 11.42 -12.90
C LEU A 339 18.06 12.73 -12.13
N PRO A 340 17.40 13.78 -12.65
CA PRO A 340 17.26 15.07 -11.99
C PRO A 340 16.55 14.99 -10.63
N ASN A 341 15.58 14.10 -10.47
CA ASN A 341 14.84 13.88 -9.21
C ASN A 341 14.09 15.12 -8.69
N THR A 342 13.70 16.06 -9.57
CA THR A 342 13.01 17.30 -9.17
C THR A 342 11.55 17.08 -8.85
N THR A 343 10.97 15.97 -9.32
CA THR A 343 9.57 15.58 -9.11
C THR A 343 9.44 14.35 -8.23
N GLY A 344 8.20 14.01 -7.84
CA GLY A 344 7.88 12.80 -7.08
C GLY A 344 7.92 12.98 -5.55
N ALA A 345 7.01 12.30 -4.86
CA ALA A 345 6.74 12.45 -3.43
C ALA A 345 7.78 11.79 -2.49
N GLY A 346 8.62 10.87 -3.01
CA GLY A 346 9.64 10.18 -2.21
C GLY A 346 10.77 11.10 -1.78
N TRP A 347 11.31 10.82 -0.60
CA TRP A 347 12.53 11.49 -0.11
C TRP A 347 13.71 11.23 -1.03
N LEU A 348 14.79 12.01 -0.90
CA LEU A 348 16.02 11.88 -1.65
C LEU A 348 17.15 11.45 -0.73
N VAL A 349 17.87 10.40 -1.12
CA VAL A 349 19.08 9.87 -0.47
C VAL A 349 20.28 9.94 -1.42
N LYS A 350 21.49 9.67 -0.93
CA LYS A 350 22.70 9.81 -1.75
C LYS A 350 22.88 8.61 -2.72
N THR A 351 22.62 7.40 -2.27
CA THR A 351 22.96 6.17 -3.00
C THR A 351 21.83 5.14 -3.07
N GLN A 352 21.96 4.18 -3.99
CA GLN A 352 21.07 3.03 -4.09
C GLN A 352 21.13 2.13 -2.85
N SER A 353 22.27 2.07 -2.17
CA SER A 353 22.41 1.40 -0.87
C SER A 353 21.59 2.08 0.21
N ASP A 354 21.53 3.42 0.21
CA ASP A 354 20.68 4.17 1.15
C ASP A 354 19.19 3.96 0.87
N ARG A 355 18.81 3.78 -0.42
CA ARG A 355 17.44 3.37 -0.79
C ARG A 355 17.10 2.00 -0.19
N GLY A 356 18.03 1.05 -0.24
CA GLY A 356 17.89 -0.26 0.39
C GLY A 356 17.73 -0.18 1.90
N SER A 357 18.52 0.67 2.57
CA SER A 357 18.42 0.92 4.00
C SER A 357 17.07 1.54 4.39
N PHE A 358 16.57 2.48 3.59
CA PHE A 358 15.20 3.03 3.76
C PHE A 358 14.13 1.95 3.63
N TYR A 359 14.24 1.07 2.61
CA TYR A 359 13.28 -0.03 2.44
C TYR A 359 13.20 -0.89 3.70
N GLN A 360 14.36 -1.32 4.22
CA GLN A 360 14.41 -2.13 5.44
C GLN A 360 13.83 -1.36 6.65
N ASN A 361 14.22 -0.11 6.86
CA ASN A 361 13.70 0.72 7.95
C ASN A 361 12.18 0.85 7.93
N PHE A 362 11.64 1.13 6.75
CA PHE A 362 10.21 1.36 6.57
C PHE A 362 9.40 0.07 6.81
N THR A 363 9.84 -1.02 6.19
CA THR A 363 9.14 -2.30 6.24
C THR A 363 9.26 -3.01 7.59
N LEU A 364 10.38 -2.88 8.30
CA LEU A 364 10.53 -3.37 9.67
C LEU A 364 9.48 -2.73 10.60
N ALA A 365 9.27 -1.40 10.51
CA ALA A 365 8.24 -0.73 11.30
C ALA A 365 6.82 -1.17 10.92
N LEU A 366 6.56 -1.46 9.63
CA LEU A 366 5.28 -2.01 9.20
C LEU A 366 5.04 -3.41 9.77
N LEU A 367 6.04 -4.29 9.77
CA LEU A 367 5.94 -5.64 10.35
C LEU A 367 5.70 -5.58 11.86
N GLU A 368 6.40 -4.71 12.56
CA GLU A 368 6.27 -4.52 14.02
C GLU A 368 4.87 -4.03 14.42
N SER A 369 4.18 -3.30 13.55
CA SER A 369 2.82 -2.80 13.80
C SER A 369 1.77 -3.88 14.05
N LYS A 370 2.01 -5.12 13.61
CA LYS A 370 1.09 -6.27 13.64
C LYS A 370 -0.22 -6.08 12.86
N THR A 371 -0.43 -4.91 12.27
CA THR A 371 -1.67 -4.54 11.55
C THR A 371 -1.45 -4.34 10.05
N CYS A 372 -0.20 -4.18 9.62
CA CYS A 372 0.16 -4.16 8.21
C CYS A 372 0.20 -5.57 7.64
N ILE A 373 -0.54 -5.82 6.55
CA ILE A 373 -0.62 -7.12 5.87
C ILE A 373 0.18 -7.16 4.55
N GLY A 374 0.94 -6.10 4.25
CA GLY A 374 1.82 -6.04 3.09
C GLY A 374 2.19 -4.63 2.68
N TRP A 375 3.10 -4.54 1.71
CA TRP A 375 3.58 -3.27 1.15
C TRP A 375 4.03 -3.42 -0.30
N HIS A 376 3.85 -2.36 -1.10
CA HIS A 376 4.28 -2.31 -2.49
C HIS A 376 5.21 -1.12 -2.72
N TRP A 377 6.40 -1.40 -3.27
CA TRP A 377 7.32 -0.37 -3.72
C TRP A 377 6.80 0.31 -4.99
N PHE A 378 6.89 1.63 -5.05
CA PHE A 378 6.49 2.41 -6.21
C PHE A 378 7.72 3.01 -6.89
N LYS A 379 8.26 2.41 -7.99
CA LYS A 379 7.62 1.42 -8.88
C LYS A 379 8.67 0.47 -9.50
N TYR A 380 8.30 -0.25 -10.56
CA TYR A 380 9.18 -1.19 -11.25
C TYR A 380 10.34 -0.49 -11.95
N MET A 381 10.07 0.40 -12.90
CA MET A 381 11.06 1.13 -13.72
C MET A 381 11.03 2.63 -13.38
N ASP A 382 12.14 3.31 -13.54
CA ASP A 382 12.26 4.76 -13.38
C ASP A 382 11.30 5.55 -14.27
N ASN A 383 11.08 6.82 -13.92
CA ASN A 383 10.41 7.75 -14.82
C ASN A 383 11.36 8.23 -15.90
N ASP A 384 10.90 8.21 -17.15
CA ASP A 384 11.63 8.78 -18.29
C ASP A 384 11.39 10.30 -18.36
N PRO A 385 12.43 11.13 -18.18
CA PRO A 385 12.30 12.58 -18.28
C PRO A 385 11.87 13.06 -19.68
N SER A 386 12.08 12.25 -20.71
CA SER A 386 11.72 12.56 -22.10
C SER A 386 10.25 12.25 -22.42
N ASP A 387 9.55 11.49 -21.57
CA ASP A 387 8.14 11.14 -21.76
C ASP A 387 7.26 12.39 -21.68
N GLN A 388 6.75 12.85 -22.81
CA GLN A 388 5.88 14.03 -22.92
C GLN A 388 4.48 13.76 -22.33
N MET A 389 4.11 12.50 -22.15
CA MET A 389 2.83 12.09 -21.57
C MET A 389 2.93 11.87 -20.07
N ALA A 390 4.13 11.92 -19.49
CA ALA A 390 4.32 11.77 -18.06
C ALA A 390 3.61 12.89 -17.27
N GLU A 391 3.03 12.53 -16.16
CA GLU A 391 2.43 13.49 -15.23
C GLU A 391 3.47 14.47 -14.70
N ALA A 392 3.10 15.75 -14.59
CA ALA A 392 4.01 16.81 -14.15
C ALA A 392 4.66 16.53 -12.78
N SER A 393 3.96 15.83 -11.90
CA SER A 393 4.46 15.44 -10.57
C SER A 393 5.40 14.23 -10.57
N ASN A 394 5.64 13.61 -11.73
CA ASN A 394 6.32 12.30 -11.83
C ASN A 394 7.18 12.17 -13.08
N LYS A 395 7.90 13.22 -13.50
CA LYS A 395 8.62 13.21 -14.77
C LYS A 395 10.01 12.59 -14.73
N ASP A 396 10.77 12.82 -13.66
CA ASP A 396 12.21 12.69 -13.65
C ASP A 396 12.76 11.97 -12.42
N SER A 397 11.94 11.11 -11.82
CA SER A 397 12.25 10.53 -10.53
C SER A 397 12.82 9.12 -10.62
N ASN A 398 13.90 8.87 -9.87
CA ASN A 398 14.41 7.53 -9.59
C ASN A 398 13.49 6.80 -8.61
N LYS A 399 12.47 6.16 -9.12
CA LYS A 399 11.51 5.35 -8.36
C LYS A 399 11.73 3.87 -8.58
N GLY A 400 12.31 3.52 -9.74
CA GLY A 400 12.48 2.17 -10.21
C GLY A 400 13.32 1.29 -9.29
N ILE A 401 13.04 0.00 -9.35
CA ILE A 401 13.99 -1.04 -8.93
C ILE A 401 14.92 -1.40 -10.09
N VAL A 402 14.55 -0.98 -11.31
CA VAL A 402 15.38 -0.98 -12.51
C VAL A 402 15.45 0.42 -13.12
N ASN A 403 16.54 0.73 -13.85
CA ASN A 403 16.69 1.96 -14.60
C ASN A 403 15.90 1.92 -15.92
N LEU A 404 16.04 2.94 -16.77
CA LEU A 404 15.35 3.03 -18.06
C LEU A 404 15.84 2.00 -19.10
N ASP A 405 17.04 1.46 -18.94
CA ASP A 405 17.61 0.40 -19.77
C ASP A 405 17.23 -1.01 -19.30
N GLY A 406 16.41 -1.11 -18.23
CA GLY A 406 16.02 -2.38 -17.59
C GLY A 406 17.09 -2.97 -16.67
N GLU A 407 18.16 -2.24 -16.37
CA GLU A 407 19.23 -2.71 -15.50
C GLU A 407 18.85 -2.52 -14.03
N ALA A 408 19.15 -3.54 -13.23
CA ALA A 408 18.83 -3.59 -11.83
C ALA A 408 19.65 -2.64 -10.97
N TYR A 409 19.02 -1.94 -10.03
CA TYR A 409 19.71 -1.26 -8.94
C TYR A 409 20.12 -2.29 -7.87
N VAL A 410 21.23 -3.00 -8.13
CA VAL A 410 21.68 -4.16 -7.33
C VAL A 410 21.73 -3.89 -5.84
N PRO A 411 22.32 -2.76 -5.33
CA PRO A 411 22.36 -2.51 -3.87
C PRO A 411 20.98 -2.36 -3.23
N LEU A 412 20.02 -1.77 -3.95
CA LEU A 412 18.62 -1.67 -3.50
C LEU A 412 17.98 -3.05 -3.45
N LEU A 413 18.12 -3.84 -4.53
CA LEU A 413 17.50 -5.16 -4.65
C LEU A 413 18.05 -6.18 -3.67
N ASP A 414 19.34 -6.13 -3.39
CA ASP A 414 19.97 -7.02 -2.40
C ASP A 414 19.38 -6.77 -1.00
N ALA A 415 19.24 -5.50 -0.61
CA ALA A 415 18.60 -5.14 0.66
C ALA A 415 17.11 -5.53 0.71
N MET A 416 16.38 -5.40 -0.41
CA MET A 416 14.99 -5.82 -0.52
C MET A 416 14.86 -7.34 -0.41
N ARG A 417 15.66 -8.11 -1.15
CA ARG A 417 15.68 -9.57 -1.12
C ARG A 417 16.03 -10.11 0.27
N GLU A 418 17.04 -9.49 0.89
CA GLU A 418 17.46 -9.88 2.22
C GLU A 418 16.32 -9.77 3.25
N LEU A 419 15.54 -8.70 3.22
CA LEU A 419 14.38 -8.52 4.09
C LEU A 419 13.22 -9.44 3.67
N ASN A 420 12.89 -9.50 2.39
CA ASN A 420 11.74 -10.27 1.89
C ASN A 420 11.86 -11.77 2.23
N THR A 421 13.08 -12.33 2.18
CA THR A 421 13.31 -13.74 2.58
C THR A 421 13.16 -13.97 4.08
N ARG A 422 13.17 -12.90 4.90
CA ARG A 422 13.11 -12.98 6.37
C ARG A 422 11.81 -12.42 6.97
N VAL A 423 10.82 -12.10 6.15
CA VAL A 423 9.53 -11.54 6.62
C VAL A 423 8.90 -12.39 7.73
N TYR A 424 8.83 -13.70 7.56
CA TYR A 424 8.20 -14.57 8.56
C TYR A 424 9.04 -14.76 9.83
N PRO A 425 10.36 -14.99 9.78
CA PRO A 425 11.22 -14.97 10.97
C PRO A 425 11.20 -13.63 11.73
N LEU A 426 11.14 -12.51 11.02
CA LEU A 426 10.98 -11.18 11.64
C LEU A 426 9.66 -11.06 12.38
N ILE A 427 8.58 -11.57 11.81
CA ILE A 427 7.27 -11.61 12.47
C ILE A 427 7.32 -12.44 13.76
N GLU A 428 7.94 -13.62 13.72
CA GLU A 428 8.12 -14.46 14.90
C GLU A 428 8.93 -13.73 15.98
N HIS A 429 9.97 -13.01 15.58
CA HIS A 429 10.74 -12.16 16.48
C HIS A 429 9.90 -11.05 17.13
N PHE A 430 9.13 -10.28 16.34
CA PHE A 430 8.28 -9.18 16.84
C PHE A 430 7.09 -9.66 17.66
N ASP A 431 6.61 -10.85 17.45
CA ASP A 431 5.49 -11.43 18.19
C ASP A 431 5.95 -12.11 19.50
N GLY A 432 7.26 -12.17 19.74
CA GLY A 432 7.81 -12.75 20.96
C GLY A 432 7.67 -14.29 21.02
N ALA A 433 7.55 -14.93 19.86
CA ALA A 433 7.54 -16.38 19.79
C ALA A 433 8.90 -16.91 20.27
N SER A 434 8.91 -17.55 21.44
CA SER A 434 10.07 -18.26 21.95
C SER A 434 10.45 -19.33 20.92
N ARG A 435 11.71 -19.37 20.54
CA ARG A 435 12.25 -20.52 19.82
C ARG A 435 12.19 -21.69 20.79
N GLU A 436 11.19 -22.57 20.64
CA GLU A 436 11.19 -23.91 21.24
C GLU A 436 12.19 -24.80 20.54
#